data_e8cb57d836d46ea9b6071f766a3e4fb5
#
_entry.id   e8cb57d836d46ea9b6071f766a3e4fb5
#
_cell.length_a   1.000
_cell.length_b   1.000
_cell.length_c   1.000
_cell.angle_alpha   90.00
_cell.angle_beta   90.00
_cell.angle_gamma   90.00
#
_symmetry.space_group_name_H-M   'P 1'
#
loop_
_entity.id
_entity.type
_entity.pdbx_description
1 polymer ?
#
loop_
_entity_poly.entity_id
_entity_poly.type
_entity_poly.pdbx_seq_one_letter_code
_entity_poly.pdbx_strand_id
1 'polypeptide(L)'
;MAQGWGVQSPPGARPVLLKLNRPWKSIVMNMDDRQILEELLAAQTRREPVVMAVVTRDQGSVPRHAGSKMLIFGDGRTLGSVGGGELESRVANAARAALRDGKPRVISHSLVDPGRGDPGVCGGQVEVYVEPYLAPHTLYVFGLGHVGRSLASLGHWLGYRVVAWDDRPEQATRDNAPHADILISGSPDELLTAQPVDARSFLALVTRNIEVDRHLLPLLLDTPAAYIGVMGSRRRWEAAKQRLLADGLPVEKLARITSPIGLELQAESPHEIAISIMAQIIMVQRGGDGRPIATGIPTEMESANHL
;
A
#
# COMPACT_ATOMS: atom_id res chain seq x y z
N MET A 1 25.46 -12.08 29.61
CA MET A 1 26.38 -12.91 28.79
C MET A 1 25.73 -13.07 27.42
N ALA A 2 26.19 -12.29 26.46
CA ALA A 2 25.68 -12.33 25.08
C ALA A 2 26.62 -13.25 24.29
N GLN A 3 26.10 -14.37 23.78
CA GLN A 3 26.82 -15.26 22.91
C GLN A 3 26.64 -14.77 21.46
N GLY A 4 27.74 -14.29 20.87
CA GLY A 4 27.79 -13.89 19.47
C GLY A 4 27.85 -15.10 18.55
N TRP A 5 27.02 -15.09 17.52
CA TRP A 5 27.08 -16.04 16.41
C TRP A 5 28.21 -15.64 15.46
N GLY A 6 29.35 -16.32 15.59
CA GLY A 6 30.45 -16.20 14.66
C GLY A 6 30.21 -17.10 13.43
N VAL A 7 29.98 -16.51 12.28
CA VAL A 7 30.02 -17.22 10.98
C VAL A 7 31.48 -17.43 10.62
N GLN A 8 31.98 -18.66 10.73
CA GLN A 8 33.32 -19.05 10.28
C GLN A 8 33.32 -19.20 8.76
N SER A 9 34.13 -18.43 8.07
CA SER A 9 34.41 -18.58 6.64
C SER A 9 35.24 -19.83 6.39
N PRO A 10 35.02 -20.59 5.29
CA PRO A 10 35.81 -21.78 4.98
C PRO A 10 37.27 -21.43 4.70
N PRO A 11 38.22 -22.28 5.09
CA PRO A 11 39.64 -22.03 4.88
C PRO A 11 39.99 -22.13 3.38
N GLY A 12 40.52 -21.04 2.82
CA GLY A 12 41.05 -21.00 1.45
C GLY A 12 40.42 -19.97 0.50
N ALA A 13 39.36 -19.30 0.88
CA ALA A 13 38.78 -18.22 0.04
C ALA A 13 39.65 -16.95 0.15
N ARG A 14 40.48 -16.69 -0.86
CA ARG A 14 41.11 -15.37 -0.99
C ARG A 14 40.04 -14.33 -1.27
N PRO A 15 40.04 -13.19 -0.58
CA PRO A 15 39.12 -12.12 -0.89
C PRO A 15 39.37 -11.67 -2.34
N VAL A 16 38.34 -11.77 -3.17
CA VAL A 16 38.35 -11.18 -4.51
C VAL A 16 38.25 -9.66 -4.31
N LEU A 17 39.40 -9.00 -4.20
CA LEU A 17 39.48 -7.55 -4.28
C LEU A 17 39.11 -7.16 -5.73
N LEU A 18 37.82 -6.85 -5.97
CA LEU A 18 37.40 -6.07 -7.11
C LEU A 18 38.17 -4.75 -7.07
N LYS A 19 39.24 -4.62 -7.87
CA LYS A 19 39.88 -3.33 -8.11
C LYS A 19 38.86 -2.42 -8.79
N LEU A 20 38.10 -1.67 -7.97
CA LEU A 20 37.32 -0.53 -8.44
C LEU A 20 38.32 0.53 -8.91
N ASN A 21 38.61 0.55 -10.20
CA ASN A 21 39.60 1.42 -10.84
C ASN A 21 39.11 2.86 -11.05
N ARG A 22 38.20 3.34 -10.22
CA ARG A 22 37.84 4.77 -10.12
C ARG A 22 37.77 5.15 -8.63
N PRO A 23 38.50 6.19 -8.20
CA PRO A 23 38.31 6.72 -6.88
C PRO A 23 36.86 7.15 -6.75
N TRP A 24 36.17 6.68 -5.72
CA TRP A 24 34.90 7.23 -5.32
C TRP A 24 35.13 8.73 -5.11
N LYS A 25 34.70 9.55 -6.08
CA LYS A 25 34.52 10.96 -5.79
C LYS A 25 33.54 10.98 -4.62
N SER A 26 34.01 11.44 -3.46
CA SER A 26 33.16 11.69 -2.32
C SER A 26 31.93 12.44 -2.87
N ILE A 27 30.77 11.78 -2.76
CA ILE A 27 29.51 12.44 -3.10
C ILE A 27 29.35 13.47 -1.99
N VAL A 28 29.86 14.68 -2.26
CA VAL A 28 29.48 15.86 -1.49
C VAL A 28 27.99 16.02 -1.83
N MET A 29 27.14 15.66 -0.87
CA MET A 29 25.71 15.83 -1.00
C MET A 29 25.46 17.32 -1.29
N ASN A 30 25.03 17.63 -2.49
CA ASN A 30 24.72 18.99 -2.89
C ASN A 30 23.61 19.52 -1.98
N MET A 31 23.57 20.82 -1.68
CA MET A 31 22.49 21.41 -0.87
C MET A 31 21.11 21.02 -1.43
N ASP A 32 21.00 20.94 -2.75
CA ASP A 32 19.79 20.51 -3.46
C ASP A 32 19.40 19.06 -3.14
N ASP A 33 20.35 18.13 -3.04
CA ASP A 33 20.10 16.72 -2.72
C ASP A 33 19.58 16.56 -1.29
N ARG A 34 20.12 17.32 -0.34
CA ARG A 34 19.65 17.31 1.05
C ARG A 34 18.20 17.77 1.16
N GLN A 35 17.86 18.87 0.49
CA GLN A 35 16.51 19.41 0.46
C GLN A 35 15.51 18.42 -0.16
N ILE A 36 15.90 17.73 -1.23
CA ILE A 36 15.07 16.69 -1.88
C ILE A 36 14.79 15.54 -0.92
N LEU A 37 15.80 15.06 -0.18
CA LEU A 37 15.63 13.97 0.78
C LEU A 37 14.82 14.39 2.01
N GLU A 38 15.02 15.61 2.51
CA GLU A 38 14.23 16.16 3.61
C GLU A 38 12.75 16.30 3.21
N GLU A 39 12.47 16.78 1.98
CA GLU A 39 11.10 16.88 1.49
C GLU A 39 10.47 15.51 1.22
N LEU A 40 11.24 14.52 0.73
CA LEU A 40 10.76 13.14 0.62
C LEU A 40 10.31 12.59 1.97
N LEU A 41 11.11 12.76 3.02
CA LEU A 41 10.77 12.32 4.37
C LEU A 41 9.56 13.07 4.92
N ALA A 42 9.48 14.38 4.67
CA ALA A 42 8.35 15.20 5.06
C ALA A 42 7.06 14.74 4.35
N ALA A 43 7.12 14.45 3.05
CA ALA A 43 6.01 13.90 2.29
C ALA A 43 5.55 12.55 2.85
N GLN A 44 6.48 11.65 3.20
CA GLN A 44 6.15 10.37 3.85
C GLN A 44 5.46 10.58 5.21
N THR A 45 5.93 11.55 5.99
CA THR A 45 5.31 11.90 7.29
C THR A 45 3.90 12.45 7.10
N ARG A 46 3.67 13.30 6.08
CA ARG A 46 2.35 13.81 5.70
C ARG A 46 1.49 12.77 4.98
N ARG A 47 2.06 11.59 4.67
CA ARG A 47 1.40 10.52 3.89
C ARG A 47 1.02 10.97 2.48
N GLU A 48 1.76 11.93 1.96
CA GLU A 48 1.60 12.46 0.62
C GLU A 48 2.33 11.55 -0.38
N PRO A 49 1.63 10.97 -1.35
CA PRO A 49 2.26 10.15 -2.37
C PRO A 49 3.23 10.98 -3.21
N VAL A 50 4.46 10.50 -3.35
CA VAL A 50 5.51 11.18 -4.10
C VAL A 50 6.35 10.17 -4.88
N VAL A 51 6.89 10.58 -6.00
CA VAL A 51 7.82 9.80 -6.81
C VAL A 51 9.20 10.46 -6.77
N MET A 52 10.23 9.66 -6.55
CA MET A 52 11.62 10.10 -6.76
C MET A 52 12.12 9.60 -8.10
N ALA A 53 12.57 10.52 -8.94
CA ALA A 53 13.27 10.22 -10.18
C ALA A 53 14.77 10.50 -9.98
N VAL A 54 15.61 9.54 -10.37
CA VAL A 54 17.06 9.63 -10.23
C VAL A 54 17.71 9.31 -11.56
N VAL A 55 18.59 10.18 -12.06
CA VAL A 55 19.46 9.86 -13.19
C VAL A 55 20.45 8.79 -12.76
N THR A 56 20.33 7.58 -13.31
CA THR A 56 21.19 6.44 -12.97
C THR A 56 22.37 6.31 -13.89
N ARG A 57 22.22 6.77 -15.14
CA ARG A 57 23.27 6.73 -16.15
C ARG A 57 23.16 7.92 -17.10
N ASP A 58 24.32 8.44 -17.49
CA ASP A 58 24.44 9.47 -18.53
C ASP A 58 25.60 9.14 -19.45
N GLN A 59 25.46 9.52 -20.72
CA GLN A 59 26.49 9.38 -21.74
C GLN A 59 26.44 10.58 -22.70
N GLY A 60 27.57 11.09 -23.07
CA GLY A 60 27.70 12.26 -23.97
C GLY A 60 27.41 13.58 -23.26
N SER A 61 26.97 14.59 -24.00
CA SER A 61 26.62 15.91 -23.46
C SER A 61 25.17 15.85 -22.94
N VAL A 62 25.00 16.05 -21.65
CA VAL A 62 23.68 15.99 -20.97
C VAL A 62 23.53 17.19 -20.03
N PRO A 63 22.32 17.73 -19.82
CA PRO A 63 22.08 18.87 -18.92
C PRO A 63 22.20 18.50 -17.45
N ARG A 64 21.98 17.22 -17.08
CA ARG A 64 22.10 16.70 -15.73
C ARG A 64 22.79 15.34 -15.76
N HIS A 65 23.66 15.10 -14.77
CA HIS A 65 24.47 13.89 -14.66
C HIS A 65 23.87 12.87 -13.69
N ALA A 66 24.40 11.64 -13.72
CA ALA A 66 24.05 10.58 -12.80
C ALA A 66 24.13 11.06 -11.35
N GLY A 67 23.11 10.72 -10.56
CA GLY A 67 22.89 11.19 -9.19
C GLY A 67 21.94 12.40 -9.10
N SER A 68 21.62 13.10 -10.21
CA SER A 68 20.61 14.15 -10.18
C SER A 68 19.23 13.60 -9.85
N LYS A 69 18.48 14.32 -9.02
CA LYS A 69 17.21 13.87 -8.46
C LYS A 69 16.10 14.87 -8.70
N MET A 70 14.87 14.35 -8.75
CA MET A 70 13.66 15.14 -8.86
C MET A 70 12.54 14.42 -8.09
N LEU A 71 11.80 15.15 -7.26
CA LEU A 71 10.54 14.70 -6.70
C LEU A 71 9.38 15.16 -7.57
N ILE A 72 8.40 14.27 -7.74
CA ILE A 72 7.16 14.54 -8.46
C ILE A 72 5.99 14.14 -7.57
N PHE A 73 5.13 15.10 -7.23
CA PHE A 73 3.96 14.90 -6.39
C PHE A 73 2.72 14.58 -7.22
N GLY A 74 1.71 14.00 -6.57
CA GLY A 74 0.46 13.63 -7.24
C GLY A 74 -0.33 14.82 -7.80
N ASP A 75 -0.16 16.01 -7.25
CA ASP A 75 -0.76 17.28 -7.71
C ASP A 75 0.01 17.95 -8.86
N GLY A 76 1.15 17.39 -9.26
CA GLY A 76 2.00 17.92 -10.34
C GLY A 76 3.10 18.86 -9.86
N ARG A 77 3.20 19.20 -8.57
CA ARG A 77 4.38 19.91 -8.03
C ARG A 77 5.63 19.08 -8.22
N THR A 78 6.75 19.76 -8.42
CA THR A 78 8.08 19.14 -8.56
C THR A 78 9.12 19.85 -7.72
N LEU A 79 10.15 19.11 -7.29
CA LEU A 79 11.33 19.65 -6.63
C LEU A 79 12.58 18.99 -7.22
N GLY A 80 13.59 19.77 -7.60
CA GLY A 80 14.77 19.29 -8.30
C GLY A 80 14.56 19.16 -9.81
N SER A 81 15.51 18.52 -10.51
CA SER A 81 15.48 18.38 -11.97
C SER A 81 16.34 17.19 -12.43
N VAL A 82 15.89 16.50 -13.46
CA VAL A 82 16.62 15.43 -14.16
C VAL A 82 17.11 15.84 -15.55
N GLY A 83 16.93 17.11 -15.96
CA GLY A 83 17.48 17.61 -17.22
C GLY A 83 16.58 18.54 -18.04
N GLY A 84 15.33 18.75 -17.61
CA GLY A 84 14.38 19.65 -18.27
C GLY A 84 13.71 19.09 -19.54
N GLY A 85 12.86 19.91 -20.14
CA GLY A 85 12.26 19.67 -21.45
C GLY A 85 11.43 18.39 -21.58
N GLU A 86 11.59 17.70 -22.71
CA GLU A 86 10.86 16.46 -23.02
C GLU A 86 11.16 15.34 -22.03
N LEU A 87 12.40 15.24 -21.52
CA LEU A 87 12.77 14.23 -20.54
C LEU A 87 11.88 14.34 -19.28
N GLU A 88 11.74 15.54 -18.71
CA GLU A 88 10.90 15.73 -17.52
C GLU A 88 9.42 15.45 -17.78
N SER A 89 8.92 15.75 -18.98
CA SER A 89 7.56 15.38 -19.38
C SER A 89 7.37 13.86 -19.40
N ARG A 90 8.34 13.10 -19.93
CA ARG A 90 8.32 11.63 -19.91
C ARG A 90 8.40 11.06 -18.49
N VAL A 91 9.28 11.63 -17.67
CA VAL A 91 9.43 11.26 -16.26
C VAL A 91 8.13 11.53 -15.49
N ALA A 92 7.49 12.69 -15.70
CA ALA A 92 6.21 13.03 -15.07
C ALA A 92 5.08 12.07 -15.49
N ASN A 93 5.06 11.64 -16.77
CA ASN A 93 4.10 10.62 -17.22
C ASN A 93 4.32 9.27 -16.56
N ALA A 94 5.58 8.83 -16.45
CA ALA A 94 5.94 7.61 -15.75
C ALA A 94 5.67 7.70 -14.25
N ALA A 95 5.91 8.87 -13.64
CA ALA A 95 5.58 9.11 -12.23
C ALA A 95 4.08 8.96 -11.96
N ARG A 96 3.22 9.55 -12.80
CA ARG A 96 1.77 9.37 -12.70
C ARG A 96 1.35 7.90 -12.79
N ALA A 97 1.99 7.12 -13.67
CA ALA A 97 1.72 5.70 -13.76
C ALA A 97 2.23 4.95 -12.52
N ALA A 98 3.42 5.30 -12.00
CA ALA A 98 3.99 4.71 -10.79
C ALA A 98 3.14 4.99 -9.54
N LEU A 99 2.57 6.19 -9.42
CA LEU A 99 1.64 6.53 -8.34
C LEU A 99 0.35 5.70 -8.38
N ARG A 100 -0.12 5.32 -9.59
CA ARG A 100 -1.34 4.49 -9.73
C ARG A 100 -1.13 3.03 -9.36
N ASP A 101 -0.04 2.42 -9.84
CA ASP A 101 0.17 0.97 -9.73
C ASP A 101 1.24 0.56 -8.70
N GLY A 102 1.94 1.54 -8.11
CA GLY A 102 2.97 1.30 -7.10
C GLY A 102 4.25 0.65 -7.66
N LYS A 103 4.44 0.63 -8.99
CA LYS A 103 5.60 -0.06 -9.60
C LYS A 103 6.68 0.94 -10.04
N PRO A 104 7.95 0.66 -9.72
CA PRO A 104 9.06 1.46 -10.24
C PRO A 104 9.23 1.26 -11.75
N ARG A 105 9.91 2.21 -12.40
CA ARG A 105 10.18 2.22 -13.84
C ARG A 105 11.56 2.74 -14.14
N VAL A 106 12.08 2.33 -15.28
CA VAL A 106 13.29 2.90 -15.88
C VAL A 106 12.89 3.55 -17.20
N ILE A 107 13.36 4.76 -17.41
CA ILE A 107 13.15 5.53 -18.64
C ILE A 107 14.51 5.80 -19.27
N SER A 108 14.68 5.39 -20.52
CA SER A 108 15.82 5.79 -21.34
C SER A 108 15.39 6.90 -22.31
N HIS A 109 16.18 7.95 -22.41
CA HIS A 109 15.93 9.08 -23.30
C HIS A 109 17.20 9.46 -24.03
N SER A 110 17.09 9.63 -25.36
CA SER A 110 18.13 10.18 -26.20
C SER A 110 17.83 11.65 -26.45
N LEU A 111 18.82 12.49 -26.19
CA LEU A 111 18.74 13.96 -26.42
C LEU A 111 19.00 14.34 -27.89
N VAL A 112 19.13 13.33 -28.78
CA VAL A 112 19.28 13.53 -30.23
C VAL A 112 18.11 12.89 -30.93
N ASP A 113 17.16 13.71 -31.37
CA ASP A 113 16.19 13.31 -32.39
C ASP A 113 16.14 14.37 -33.50
N PRO A 114 17.01 14.25 -34.55
CA PRO A 114 17.01 15.18 -35.66
C PRO A 114 15.70 15.21 -36.45
N GLY A 115 14.85 14.17 -36.29
CA GLY A 115 13.57 14.02 -37.00
C GLY A 115 12.41 14.79 -36.36
N ARG A 116 12.55 15.28 -35.13
CA ARG A 116 11.46 15.95 -34.39
C ARG A 116 11.66 17.45 -34.18
N GLY A 117 12.71 18.03 -34.76
CA GLY A 117 12.93 19.47 -34.70
C GLY A 117 13.32 20.00 -33.32
N ASP A 118 13.79 19.15 -32.43
CA ASP A 118 14.32 19.56 -31.12
C ASP A 118 15.70 20.22 -31.33
N PRO A 119 15.89 21.52 -30.97
CA PRO A 119 17.16 22.19 -31.12
C PRO A 119 18.20 21.75 -30.07
N GLY A 120 17.97 20.64 -29.37
CA GLY A 120 18.87 20.07 -28.39
C GLY A 120 20.21 19.65 -28.99
N VAL A 121 21.16 20.56 -28.95
CA VAL A 121 22.56 20.40 -29.43
C VAL A 121 23.37 19.40 -28.59
N CYS A 122 22.77 18.78 -27.58
CA CYS A 122 23.43 17.91 -26.63
C CYS A 122 23.22 16.44 -27.03
N GLY A 123 24.06 15.86 -27.87
CA GLY A 123 24.03 14.48 -28.36
C GLY A 123 24.23 13.38 -27.29
N GLY A 124 23.54 13.48 -26.15
CA GLY A 124 23.68 12.56 -25.02
C GLY A 124 22.51 11.59 -24.85
N GLN A 125 22.74 10.61 -24.00
CA GLN A 125 21.70 9.66 -23.53
C GLN A 125 21.63 9.69 -22.01
N VAL A 126 20.42 9.57 -21.47
CA VAL A 126 20.19 9.47 -20.02
C VAL A 126 19.27 8.31 -19.72
N GLU A 127 19.51 7.71 -18.55
CA GLU A 127 18.64 6.70 -17.96
C GLU A 127 18.18 7.19 -16.60
N VAL A 128 16.86 7.16 -16.37
CA VAL A 128 16.23 7.67 -15.16
C VAL A 128 15.43 6.57 -14.49
N TYR A 129 15.75 6.27 -13.24
CA TYR A 129 14.95 5.40 -12.37
C TYR A 129 13.87 6.23 -11.70
N VAL A 130 12.63 5.74 -11.77
CA VAL A 130 11.43 6.40 -11.28
C VAL A 130 10.81 5.50 -10.22
N GLU A 131 10.87 5.91 -8.96
CA GLU A 131 10.47 5.10 -7.80
C GLU A 131 9.33 5.77 -7.04
N PRO A 132 8.17 5.09 -6.89
CA PRO A 132 7.05 5.62 -6.11
C PRO A 132 7.22 5.37 -4.61
N TYR A 133 7.01 6.41 -3.82
CA TYR A 133 6.92 6.39 -2.36
C TYR A 133 5.47 6.63 -1.97
N LEU A 134 4.75 5.56 -1.74
CA LEU A 134 3.34 5.58 -1.40
C LEU A 134 3.17 5.43 0.12
N ALA A 135 2.15 6.08 0.67
CA ALA A 135 1.76 5.79 2.05
C ALA A 135 1.38 4.31 2.21
N PRO A 136 1.61 3.70 3.38
CA PRO A 136 1.11 2.37 3.68
C PRO A 136 -0.40 2.28 3.43
N HIS A 137 -0.89 1.10 3.05
CA HIS A 137 -2.32 0.84 3.01
C HIS A 137 -2.91 1.00 4.40
N THR A 138 -4.15 1.48 4.48
CA THR A 138 -4.86 1.64 5.75
C THR A 138 -5.91 0.55 5.90
N LEU A 139 -5.84 -0.17 7.01
CA LEU A 139 -6.88 -1.10 7.44
C LEU A 139 -7.77 -0.40 8.47
N TYR A 140 -9.03 -0.22 8.14
CA TYR A 140 -10.05 0.22 9.07
C TYR A 140 -10.73 -1.01 9.67
N VAL A 141 -10.70 -1.15 10.98
CA VAL A 141 -11.36 -2.23 11.72
C VAL A 141 -12.52 -1.64 12.49
N PHE A 142 -13.74 -1.94 12.06
CA PHE A 142 -14.97 -1.53 12.73
C PHE A 142 -15.47 -2.67 13.61
N GLY A 143 -15.36 -2.48 14.93
CA GLY A 143 -15.66 -3.45 15.95
C GLY A 143 -14.41 -4.08 16.56
N LEU A 144 -14.20 -3.87 17.86
CA LEU A 144 -13.06 -4.37 18.64
C LEU A 144 -13.43 -5.53 19.58
N GLY A 145 -14.33 -6.41 19.11
CA GLY A 145 -14.53 -7.72 19.68
C GLY A 145 -13.31 -8.65 19.43
N HIS A 146 -13.44 -9.93 19.75
CA HIS A 146 -12.32 -10.89 19.62
C HIS A 146 -11.70 -10.91 18.22
N VAL A 147 -12.52 -10.96 17.16
CA VAL A 147 -12.03 -10.94 15.77
C VAL A 147 -11.36 -9.62 15.44
N GLY A 148 -11.97 -8.48 15.81
CA GLY A 148 -11.43 -7.16 15.50
C GLY A 148 -10.07 -6.90 16.14
N ARG A 149 -9.86 -7.34 17.37
CA ARG A 149 -8.55 -7.24 18.05
C ARG A 149 -7.49 -8.06 17.34
N SER A 150 -7.81 -9.29 16.97
CA SER A 150 -6.91 -10.16 16.20
C SER A 150 -6.58 -9.56 14.84
N LEU A 151 -7.60 -9.02 14.15
CA LEU A 151 -7.45 -8.39 12.84
C LEU A 151 -6.60 -7.13 12.92
N ALA A 152 -6.80 -6.27 13.92
CA ALA A 152 -5.99 -5.07 14.13
C ALA A 152 -4.51 -5.42 14.36
N SER A 153 -4.23 -6.41 15.20
CA SER A 153 -2.86 -6.89 15.47
C SER A 153 -2.22 -7.49 14.23
N LEU A 154 -2.94 -8.31 13.47
CA LEU A 154 -2.44 -8.91 12.24
C LEU A 154 -2.21 -7.87 11.13
N GLY A 155 -3.11 -6.89 11.00
CA GLY A 155 -2.95 -5.78 10.07
C GLY A 155 -1.68 -4.97 10.35
N HIS A 156 -1.42 -4.63 11.60
CA HIS A 156 -0.20 -3.96 12.02
C HIS A 156 1.06 -4.80 11.69
N TRP A 157 1.04 -6.09 12.03
CA TRP A 157 2.15 -7.00 11.73
C TRP A 157 2.47 -7.08 10.23
N LEU A 158 1.44 -6.98 9.38
CA LEU A 158 1.56 -6.95 7.91
C LEU A 158 1.95 -5.57 7.36
N GLY A 159 2.18 -4.57 8.21
CA GLY A 159 2.60 -3.23 7.81
C GLY A 159 1.48 -2.31 7.33
N TYR A 160 0.21 -2.66 7.59
CA TYR A 160 -0.88 -1.72 7.39
C TYR A 160 -0.88 -0.66 8.49
N ARG A 161 -1.26 0.56 8.14
CA ARG A 161 -1.73 1.51 9.14
C ARG A 161 -3.09 1.04 9.62
N VAL A 162 -3.26 0.88 10.93
CA VAL A 162 -4.49 0.38 11.53
C VAL A 162 -5.27 1.52 12.16
N VAL A 163 -6.48 1.76 11.66
CA VAL A 163 -7.48 2.63 12.26
C VAL A 163 -8.58 1.74 12.84
N ALA A 164 -8.68 1.73 14.15
CA ALA A 164 -9.62 0.87 14.86
C ALA A 164 -10.75 1.69 15.49
N TRP A 165 -11.97 1.22 15.35
CA TRP A 165 -13.17 1.88 15.85
C TRP A 165 -14.12 0.89 16.54
N ASP A 166 -14.72 1.30 17.64
CA ASP A 166 -15.86 0.61 18.26
C ASP A 166 -16.83 1.67 18.83
N ASP A 167 -18.13 1.45 18.68
CA ASP A 167 -19.17 2.33 19.21
C ASP A 167 -19.20 2.32 20.76
N ARG A 168 -18.54 1.35 21.39
CA ARG A 168 -18.42 1.21 22.83
C ARG A 168 -17.03 1.69 23.30
N PRO A 169 -16.98 2.76 24.10
CA PRO A 169 -15.69 3.31 24.58
C PRO A 169 -14.86 2.29 25.37
N GLU A 170 -15.51 1.37 26.11
CA GLU A 170 -14.85 0.32 26.90
C GLU A 170 -14.16 -0.75 26.00
N GLN A 171 -14.51 -0.84 24.72
CA GLN A 171 -13.85 -1.70 23.75
C GLN A 171 -12.73 -0.98 23.01
N ALA A 172 -12.91 0.32 22.75
CA ALA A 172 -11.93 1.14 22.04
C ALA A 172 -10.80 1.59 22.97
N THR A 173 -10.05 0.64 23.53
CA THR A 173 -8.96 0.89 24.46
C THR A 173 -7.63 0.39 23.92
N ARG A 174 -6.52 0.97 24.42
CA ARG A 174 -5.16 0.50 24.05
C ARG A 174 -4.87 -0.93 24.48
N ASP A 175 -5.49 -1.40 25.55
CA ASP A 175 -5.36 -2.80 25.97
C ASP A 175 -6.00 -3.77 24.97
N ASN A 176 -7.10 -3.35 24.35
CA ASN A 176 -7.81 -4.15 23.35
C ASN A 176 -7.19 -4.05 21.94
N ALA A 177 -6.57 -2.93 21.60
CA ALA A 177 -5.93 -2.70 20.32
C ALA A 177 -4.57 -1.98 20.50
N PRO A 178 -3.57 -2.65 21.10
CA PRO A 178 -2.28 -2.05 21.44
C PRO A 178 -1.51 -1.55 20.20
N HIS A 179 -1.73 -2.18 19.07
CA HIS A 179 -1.03 -1.90 17.81
C HIS A 179 -1.83 -1.04 16.83
N ALA A 180 -3.02 -0.56 17.21
CA ALA A 180 -3.75 0.40 16.36
C ALA A 180 -3.00 1.74 16.33
N ASP A 181 -2.73 2.27 15.13
CA ASP A 181 -2.13 3.61 14.98
C ASP A 181 -3.11 4.68 15.46
N ILE A 182 -4.37 4.50 15.13
CA ILE A 182 -5.48 5.36 15.54
C ILE A 182 -6.55 4.51 16.19
N LEU A 183 -7.07 4.99 17.31
CA LEU A 183 -8.13 4.34 18.06
C LEU A 183 -9.21 5.36 18.38
N ILE A 184 -10.43 5.11 17.93
CA ILE A 184 -11.56 6.02 18.03
C ILE A 184 -12.78 5.27 18.57
N SER A 185 -13.54 5.95 19.43
CA SER A 185 -14.90 5.55 19.81
C SER A 185 -15.85 6.71 19.56
N GLY A 186 -17.12 6.42 19.40
CA GLY A 186 -18.16 7.44 19.20
C GLY A 186 -18.81 7.34 17.84
N SER A 187 -19.20 8.48 17.28
CA SER A 187 -19.91 8.56 16.01
C SER A 187 -19.02 8.14 14.82
N PRO A 188 -19.56 7.36 13.85
CA PRO A 188 -18.88 7.06 12.60
C PRO A 188 -18.50 8.31 11.79
N ASP A 189 -19.29 9.36 11.83
CA ASP A 189 -19.04 10.62 11.13
C ASP A 189 -17.79 11.31 11.66
N GLU A 190 -17.60 11.30 12.98
CA GLU A 190 -16.40 11.83 13.63
C GLU A 190 -15.14 11.05 13.19
N LEU A 191 -15.26 9.73 13.09
CA LEU A 191 -14.17 8.89 12.58
C LEU A 191 -13.78 9.31 11.17
N LEU A 192 -14.74 9.39 10.24
CA LEU A 192 -14.47 9.67 8.82
C LEU A 192 -13.97 11.11 8.60
N THR A 193 -14.39 12.04 9.46
CA THR A 193 -13.86 13.41 9.45
C THR A 193 -12.41 13.45 9.93
N ALA A 194 -12.10 12.75 11.03
CA ALA A 194 -10.77 12.73 11.61
C ALA A 194 -9.79 11.88 10.80
N GLN A 195 -10.27 10.83 10.14
CA GLN A 195 -9.49 9.88 9.37
C GLN A 195 -10.14 9.62 8.02
N PRO A 196 -9.86 10.46 7.00
CA PRO A 196 -10.44 10.30 5.68
C PRO A 196 -10.05 8.98 5.03
N VAL A 197 -11.03 8.30 4.46
CA VAL A 197 -10.86 7.06 3.68
C VAL A 197 -10.43 7.42 2.27
N ASP A 198 -9.40 6.76 1.76
CA ASP A 198 -8.85 6.93 0.42
C ASP A 198 -8.92 5.63 -0.41
N ALA A 199 -8.45 5.67 -1.66
CA ALA A 199 -8.41 4.51 -2.55
C ALA A 199 -7.38 3.42 -2.13
N ARG A 200 -6.62 3.64 -1.05
CA ARG A 200 -5.68 2.67 -0.45
C ARG A 200 -6.20 2.13 0.88
N SER A 201 -7.45 2.39 1.19
CA SER A 201 -8.12 1.98 2.43
C SER A 201 -8.93 0.70 2.24
N PHE A 202 -8.80 -0.21 3.19
CA PHE A 202 -9.51 -1.49 3.28
C PHE A 202 -10.38 -1.46 4.54
N LEU A 203 -11.68 -1.60 4.37
CA LEU A 203 -12.65 -1.47 5.44
C LEU A 203 -13.18 -2.85 5.83
N ALA A 204 -12.97 -3.25 7.08
CA ALA A 204 -13.42 -4.52 7.63
C ALA A 204 -14.42 -4.28 8.76
N LEU A 205 -15.70 -4.54 8.50
CA LEU A 205 -16.77 -4.45 9.47
C LEU A 205 -16.91 -5.83 10.16
N VAL A 206 -16.38 -5.93 11.37
CA VAL A 206 -16.43 -7.12 12.23
C VAL A 206 -17.27 -6.82 13.48
N THR A 207 -18.33 -6.07 13.27
CA THR A 207 -19.25 -5.58 14.28
C THR A 207 -20.11 -6.69 14.89
N ARG A 208 -20.71 -6.39 16.04
CA ARG A 208 -21.54 -7.35 16.77
C ARG A 208 -22.95 -7.55 16.21
N ASN A 209 -23.53 -6.56 15.52
CA ASN A 209 -24.91 -6.62 15.07
C ASN A 209 -25.20 -5.79 13.80
N ILE A 210 -26.38 -6.05 13.22
CA ILE A 210 -26.83 -5.44 11.96
C ILE A 210 -27.10 -3.92 12.13
N GLU A 211 -27.52 -3.48 13.30
CA GLU A 211 -27.87 -2.06 13.49
C GLU A 211 -26.63 -1.16 13.41
N VAL A 212 -25.49 -1.65 13.92
CA VAL A 212 -24.20 -0.96 13.76
C VAL A 212 -23.81 -0.91 12.28
N ASP A 213 -23.93 -2.03 11.56
CA ASP A 213 -23.65 -2.10 10.13
C ASP A 213 -24.55 -1.15 9.33
N ARG A 214 -25.83 -1.07 9.69
CA ARG A 214 -26.83 -0.20 9.04
C ARG A 214 -26.47 1.29 9.13
N HIS A 215 -25.88 1.72 10.24
CA HIS A 215 -25.42 3.11 10.40
C HIS A 215 -24.10 3.38 9.69
N LEU A 216 -23.18 2.40 9.68
CA LEU A 216 -21.86 2.55 9.07
C LEU A 216 -21.89 2.49 7.54
N LEU A 217 -22.58 1.49 6.97
CA LEU A 217 -22.49 1.17 5.55
C LEU A 217 -22.87 2.32 4.61
N PRO A 218 -23.93 3.11 4.84
CA PRO A 218 -24.25 4.24 3.97
C PRO A 218 -23.09 5.25 3.87
N LEU A 219 -22.43 5.56 4.98
CA LEU A 219 -21.30 6.48 5.04
C LEU A 219 -20.06 5.91 4.33
N LEU A 220 -19.76 4.63 4.58
CA LEU A 220 -18.58 3.96 4.03
C LEU A 220 -18.69 3.72 2.53
N LEU A 221 -19.89 3.50 2.01
CA LEU A 221 -20.14 3.28 0.60
C LEU A 221 -19.94 4.54 -0.25
N ASP A 222 -19.97 5.72 0.35
CA ASP A 222 -19.70 6.98 -0.33
C ASP A 222 -18.20 7.33 -0.34
N THR A 223 -17.37 6.51 0.29
CA THR A 223 -15.91 6.68 0.29
C THR A 223 -15.26 6.03 -0.92
N PRO A 224 -14.04 6.45 -1.31
CA PRO A 224 -13.28 5.81 -2.38
C PRO A 224 -12.55 4.53 -1.96
N ALA A 225 -12.92 3.90 -0.84
CA ALA A 225 -12.28 2.69 -0.32
C ALA A 225 -12.06 1.62 -1.40
N ALA A 226 -10.88 0.99 -1.40
CA ALA A 226 -10.54 -0.10 -2.30
C ALA A 226 -11.34 -1.38 -2.02
N TYR A 227 -11.76 -1.58 -0.77
CA TYR A 227 -12.44 -2.78 -0.32
C TYR A 227 -13.35 -2.47 0.88
N ILE A 228 -14.53 -3.07 0.88
CA ILE A 228 -15.48 -3.01 2.01
C ILE A 228 -15.97 -4.43 2.26
N GLY A 229 -15.56 -5.00 3.39
CA GLY A 229 -15.96 -6.34 3.80
C GLY A 229 -16.81 -6.33 5.07
N VAL A 230 -17.84 -7.16 5.11
CA VAL A 230 -18.77 -7.27 6.25
C VAL A 230 -18.79 -8.69 6.77
N MET A 231 -18.52 -8.85 8.07
CA MET A 231 -18.55 -10.15 8.76
C MET A 231 -19.97 -10.57 9.09
N GLY A 232 -20.27 -11.84 8.84
CA GLY A 232 -21.53 -12.45 9.23
C GLY A 232 -21.88 -13.62 8.34
N SER A 233 -22.85 -14.42 8.77
CA SER A 233 -23.41 -15.48 7.94
C SER A 233 -24.16 -14.90 6.73
N ARG A 234 -24.31 -15.68 5.66
CA ARG A 234 -25.12 -15.29 4.49
C ARG A 234 -26.53 -14.83 4.90
N ARG A 235 -27.14 -15.52 5.88
CA ARG A 235 -28.46 -15.15 6.41
C ARG A 235 -28.44 -13.77 7.07
N ARG A 236 -27.40 -13.47 7.88
CA ARG A 236 -27.24 -12.14 8.51
C ARG A 236 -27.08 -11.06 7.46
N TRP A 237 -26.28 -11.31 6.43
CA TRP A 237 -26.07 -10.36 5.34
C TRP A 237 -27.37 -10.08 4.57
N GLU A 238 -28.14 -11.10 4.20
CA GLU A 238 -29.41 -10.88 3.52
C GLU A 238 -30.39 -10.05 4.35
N ALA A 239 -30.44 -10.27 5.66
CA ALA A 239 -31.26 -9.46 6.56
C ALA A 239 -30.77 -8.00 6.64
N ALA A 240 -29.46 -7.77 6.67
CA ALA A 240 -28.87 -6.42 6.63
C ALA A 240 -29.18 -5.71 5.31
N LYS A 241 -28.99 -6.41 4.19
CA LYS A 241 -29.27 -5.93 2.85
C LYS A 241 -30.72 -5.48 2.67
N GLN A 242 -31.68 -6.28 3.14
CA GLN A 242 -33.11 -5.92 3.07
C GLN A 242 -33.41 -4.63 3.85
N ARG A 243 -32.81 -4.45 5.00
CA ARG A 243 -32.98 -3.21 5.80
C ARG A 243 -32.37 -2.00 5.11
N LEU A 244 -31.16 -2.15 4.57
CA LEU A 244 -30.49 -1.05 3.84
C LEU A 244 -31.29 -0.62 2.60
N LEU A 245 -31.87 -1.57 1.85
CA LEU A 245 -32.76 -1.27 0.74
C LEU A 245 -34.05 -0.58 1.19
N ALA A 246 -34.64 -1.02 2.28
CA ALA A 246 -35.82 -0.37 2.86
C ALA A 246 -35.54 1.06 3.35
N ASP A 247 -34.30 1.36 3.74
CA ASP A 247 -33.83 2.71 4.11
C ASP A 247 -33.50 3.58 2.88
N GLY A 248 -33.68 3.03 1.66
CA GLY A 248 -33.46 3.76 0.40
C GLY A 248 -32.04 3.72 -0.13
N LEU A 249 -31.18 2.83 0.39
CA LEU A 249 -29.83 2.67 -0.17
C LEU A 249 -29.93 2.05 -1.58
N PRO A 250 -29.30 2.67 -2.63
CA PRO A 250 -29.30 2.11 -3.98
C PRO A 250 -28.68 0.74 -4.06
N VAL A 251 -29.30 -0.20 -4.78
CA VAL A 251 -28.84 -1.58 -4.92
C VAL A 251 -27.44 -1.67 -5.54
N GLU A 252 -27.11 -0.74 -6.42
CA GLU A 252 -25.81 -0.67 -7.11
C GLU A 252 -24.66 -0.43 -6.12
N LYS A 253 -24.91 0.35 -5.06
CA LYS A 253 -23.91 0.59 -4.01
C LYS A 253 -23.58 -0.69 -3.24
N LEU A 254 -24.54 -1.59 -3.06
CA LEU A 254 -24.35 -2.86 -2.36
C LEU A 254 -23.40 -3.81 -3.08
N ALA A 255 -23.20 -3.65 -4.40
CA ALA A 255 -22.25 -4.44 -5.18
C ALA A 255 -20.77 -4.20 -4.75
N ARG A 256 -20.50 -3.11 -4.03
CA ARG A 256 -19.17 -2.81 -3.47
C ARG A 256 -18.86 -3.61 -2.20
N ILE A 257 -19.84 -4.28 -1.62
CA ILE A 257 -19.69 -4.98 -0.35
C ILE A 257 -19.35 -6.44 -0.60
N THR A 258 -18.29 -6.92 0.04
CA THR A 258 -17.98 -8.33 0.14
C THR A 258 -18.53 -8.89 1.45
N SER A 259 -19.50 -9.80 1.38
CA SER A 259 -20.06 -10.47 2.56
C SER A 259 -20.52 -11.89 2.20
N PRO A 260 -20.17 -12.90 2.99
CA PRO A 260 -19.26 -12.88 4.15
C PRO A 260 -17.84 -12.43 3.79
N ILE A 261 -17.21 -11.68 4.71
CA ILE A 261 -15.80 -11.27 4.58
C ILE A 261 -14.88 -12.47 4.83
N GLY A 262 -13.79 -12.55 4.09
CA GLY A 262 -12.75 -13.57 4.23
C GLY A 262 -12.76 -14.62 3.14
N LEU A 263 -11.67 -15.37 3.03
CA LEU A 263 -11.58 -16.57 2.19
C LEU A 263 -12.18 -17.76 2.95
N GLU A 264 -12.72 -18.74 2.21
CA GLU A 264 -13.27 -19.96 2.81
C GLU A 264 -12.13 -20.87 3.30
N LEU A 265 -11.80 -20.78 4.57
CA LEU A 265 -10.78 -21.57 5.26
C LEU A 265 -11.35 -22.49 6.34
N GLN A 266 -12.69 -22.55 6.48
CA GLN A 266 -13.37 -23.21 7.60
C GLN A 266 -12.85 -22.69 8.96
N ALA A 267 -12.56 -21.40 9.04
CA ALA A 267 -11.98 -20.74 10.21
C ALA A 267 -13.01 -20.65 11.34
N GLU A 268 -12.65 -21.10 12.55
CA GLU A 268 -13.52 -21.11 13.72
C GLU A 268 -13.05 -20.11 14.80
N SER A 269 -11.76 -20.08 15.09
CA SER A 269 -11.21 -19.18 16.11
C SER A 269 -11.12 -17.72 15.60
N PRO A 270 -11.17 -16.73 16.51
CA PRO A 270 -10.99 -15.32 16.13
C PRO A 270 -9.70 -15.03 15.37
N HIS A 271 -8.63 -15.76 15.65
CA HIS A 271 -7.34 -15.61 14.96
C HIS A 271 -7.40 -16.18 13.54
N GLU A 272 -7.99 -17.34 13.35
CA GLU A 272 -8.18 -17.95 12.02
C GLU A 272 -9.09 -17.10 11.15
N ILE A 273 -10.19 -16.55 11.73
CA ILE A 273 -11.09 -15.64 11.04
C ILE A 273 -10.32 -14.37 10.61
N ALA A 274 -9.47 -13.82 11.47
CA ALA A 274 -8.63 -12.68 11.12
C ALA A 274 -7.66 -13.01 9.99
N ILE A 275 -7.08 -14.21 9.96
CA ILE A 275 -6.22 -14.69 8.86
C ILE A 275 -7.03 -14.79 7.57
N SER A 276 -8.21 -15.38 7.60
CA SER A 276 -9.11 -15.48 6.44
C SER A 276 -9.45 -14.11 5.85
N ILE A 277 -9.77 -13.13 6.71
CA ILE A 277 -10.05 -11.75 6.30
C ILE A 277 -8.82 -11.10 5.67
N MET A 278 -7.65 -11.19 6.33
CA MET A 278 -6.42 -10.58 5.80
C MET A 278 -5.96 -11.25 4.52
N ALA A 279 -6.12 -12.56 4.37
CA ALA A 279 -5.82 -13.27 3.13
C ALA A 279 -6.68 -12.73 1.96
N GLN A 280 -7.97 -12.49 2.19
CA GLN A 280 -8.84 -11.87 1.17
C GLN A 280 -8.43 -10.42 0.86
N ILE A 281 -8.09 -9.62 1.87
CA ILE A 281 -7.63 -8.25 1.67
C ILE A 281 -6.34 -8.23 0.83
N ILE A 282 -5.37 -9.09 1.15
CA ILE A 282 -4.12 -9.22 0.38
C ILE A 282 -4.42 -9.69 -1.05
N MET A 283 -5.32 -10.65 -1.23
CA MET A 283 -5.76 -11.13 -2.54
C MET A 283 -6.29 -9.97 -3.39
N VAL A 284 -7.21 -9.16 -2.85
CA VAL A 284 -7.77 -7.99 -3.54
C VAL A 284 -6.68 -6.96 -3.84
N GLN A 285 -5.82 -6.65 -2.85
CA GLN A 285 -4.74 -5.68 -2.98
C GLN A 285 -3.73 -6.06 -4.07
N ARG A 286 -3.44 -7.36 -4.22
CA ARG A 286 -2.40 -7.87 -5.12
C ARG A 286 -2.96 -8.40 -6.45
N GLY A 287 -4.29 -8.50 -6.58
CA GLY A 287 -4.94 -9.08 -7.76
C GLY A 287 -4.76 -10.60 -7.85
N GLY A 288 -4.65 -11.28 -6.71
CA GLY A 288 -4.61 -12.74 -6.63
C GLY A 288 -6.00 -13.35 -6.80
N ASP A 289 -6.08 -14.66 -6.97
CA ASP A 289 -7.33 -15.42 -7.12
C ASP A 289 -7.69 -16.31 -5.92
N GLY A 290 -6.85 -16.29 -4.88
CA GLY A 290 -7.07 -17.05 -3.64
C GLY A 290 -6.80 -18.56 -3.75
N ARG A 291 -6.31 -19.04 -4.90
CA ARG A 291 -6.02 -20.46 -5.13
C ARG A 291 -4.67 -20.85 -4.53
N PRO A 292 -4.49 -22.14 -4.15
CA PRO A 292 -3.19 -22.66 -3.77
C PRO A 292 -2.16 -22.47 -4.91
N ILE A 293 -0.94 -22.04 -4.56
CA ILE A 293 0.14 -21.85 -5.53
C ILE A 293 0.63 -23.23 -6.07
N ALA A 294 0.61 -24.28 -5.23
CA ALA A 294 1.02 -25.62 -5.63
C ALA A 294 -0.10 -26.28 -6.47
N THR A 295 0.20 -26.62 -7.72
CA THR A 295 -0.59 -27.54 -8.55
C THR A 295 -0.29 -28.98 -8.10
N GLY A 296 -1.17 -29.62 -7.33
CA GLY A 296 -1.00 -31.02 -6.97
C GLY A 296 -1.23 -31.36 -5.48
N ILE A 297 -2.08 -30.59 -4.79
CA ILE A 297 -2.72 -31.16 -3.58
C ILE A 297 -3.75 -32.15 -4.13
N PRO A 298 -3.64 -33.47 -3.82
CA PRO A 298 -4.62 -34.45 -4.28
C PRO A 298 -6.01 -34.06 -3.79
N THR A 299 -6.99 -34.09 -4.69
CA THR A 299 -8.42 -33.83 -4.47
C THR A 299 -9.09 -34.95 -3.58
N GLU A 300 -8.31 -35.69 -2.81
CA GLU A 300 -8.81 -36.78 -1.96
C GLU A 300 -9.46 -36.33 -0.64
N MET A 301 -9.53 -35.01 -0.38
CA MET A 301 -10.25 -34.50 0.79
C MET A 301 -11.75 -34.24 0.56
N GLU A 302 -12.29 -34.46 -0.64
CA GLU A 302 -13.73 -34.27 -0.92
C GLU A 302 -14.64 -35.42 -0.44
N SER A 303 -14.09 -36.56 -0.02
CA SER A 303 -14.89 -37.77 0.31
C SER A 303 -15.00 -38.09 1.79
N ALA A 304 -14.45 -37.29 2.71
CA ALA A 304 -14.46 -37.60 4.14
C ALA A 304 -15.58 -36.93 4.95
N ASN A 305 -16.48 -36.15 4.35
CA ASN A 305 -17.53 -35.42 5.06
C ASN A 305 -18.95 -36.00 4.84
N HIS A 306 -19.08 -37.30 4.53
CA HIS A 306 -20.37 -38.01 4.54
C HIS A 306 -20.26 -39.28 5.40
N LEU A 307 -20.15 -39.12 6.71
CA LEU A 307 -20.56 -40.14 7.70
C LEU A 307 -21.08 -39.44 8.95
#